data_c5c47a265c01677a5b2cff7c4c2d9613
#
_entry.id   c5c47a265c01677a5b2cff7c4c2d9613
#
_cell.length_a   1.000
_cell.length_b   1.000
_cell.length_c   1.000
_cell.angle_alpha   90.00
_cell.angle_beta   90.00
_cell.angle_gamma   90.00
#
_symmetry.space_group_name_H-M   'P 1'
#
loop_
_entity.id
_entity.type
_entity.pdbx_description
1 polymer ?
#
loop_
_entity_poly.entity_id
_entity_poly.type
_entity_poly.pdbx_seq_one_letter_code
_entity_poly.pdbx_strand_id
1 'polypeptide(L)'
;MKLVLARLAQGETLSADEAEAAFGIIMSGGATPAQIAALLMALRVRGETVAELTGAVRAMRSRMVAVDAPAGAIDVCGTGGDNAGTLNVSTAVTFVLAACGVTVAKHGNRALSSRTGGADVLTALGVNVDVPLDRLPAILRDVGCAFLFAPRHHAALRHAAGVRVELGTRTIFNLVGPLANPARVRRQLTGVFDPAWARPMAEALRDLGTERAWIVHGQGLDELTVAGPNTVVTLDAGVINSMTIDASDAGLPRAAVSAIQGGDAAQNAAALLALLGGAAGPYRDTVALNAAAGLMIAGQAATLRDGVALASDAIASGAAQSTLDALRRATQ
;
A
#
# COMPACT_ATOMS: atom_id res chain seq x y z
N MET A 1 -0.27 -5.76 29.49
CA MET A 1 -0.27 -6.98 28.68
C MET A 1 -1.02 -8.16 29.31
N LYS A 2 -0.72 -8.62 30.55
CA LYS A 2 -1.39 -9.82 31.13
C LYS A 2 -2.92 -9.73 31.16
N LEU A 3 -3.50 -8.60 31.57
CA LEU A 3 -4.95 -8.38 31.59
C LEU A 3 -5.56 -8.44 30.17
N VAL A 4 -4.88 -7.87 29.17
CA VAL A 4 -5.31 -7.92 27.77
C VAL A 4 -5.37 -9.37 27.29
N LEU A 5 -4.33 -10.16 27.56
CA LEU A 5 -4.27 -11.57 27.17
C LEU A 5 -5.35 -12.41 27.88
N ALA A 6 -5.66 -12.12 29.15
CA ALA A 6 -6.72 -12.82 29.88
C ALA A 6 -8.11 -12.60 29.25
N ARG A 7 -8.41 -11.38 28.79
CA ARG A 7 -9.66 -11.06 28.09
C ARG A 7 -9.73 -11.71 26.71
N LEU A 8 -8.66 -11.60 25.94
CA LEU A 8 -8.59 -12.24 24.61
C LEU A 8 -8.74 -13.76 24.70
N ALA A 9 -8.21 -14.39 25.76
CA ALA A 9 -8.37 -15.82 26.01
C ALA A 9 -9.84 -16.24 26.29
N GLN A 10 -10.69 -15.28 26.67
CA GLN A 10 -12.15 -15.45 26.83
C GLN A 10 -12.92 -15.13 25.55
N GLY A 11 -12.24 -14.82 24.45
CA GLY A 11 -12.84 -14.43 23.18
C GLY A 11 -13.31 -12.98 23.10
N GLU A 12 -13.01 -12.15 24.13
CA GLU A 12 -13.40 -10.75 24.13
C GLU A 12 -12.63 -9.94 23.07
N THR A 13 -13.21 -8.82 22.64
CA THR A 13 -12.57 -7.84 21.76
C THR A 13 -11.95 -6.70 22.57
N LEU A 14 -11.01 -5.98 21.93
CA LEU A 14 -10.43 -4.77 22.50
C LEU A 14 -11.07 -3.53 21.86
N SER A 15 -11.31 -2.50 22.62
CA SER A 15 -11.56 -1.16 22.09
C SER A 15 -10.31 -0.61 21.38
N ALA A 16 -10.47 0.45 20.60
CA ALA A 16 -9.33 1.07 19.90
C ALA A 16 -8.26 1.56 20.89
N ASP A 17 -8.66 2.14 22.03
CA ASP A 17 -7.74 2.65 23.02
C ASP A 17 -7.00 1.53 23.77
N GLU A 18 -7.68 0.41 24.06
CA GLU A 18 -7.06 -0.77 24.66
C GLU A 18 -6.06 -1.45 23.69
N ALA A 19 -6.42 -1.54 22.41
CA ALA A 19 -5.54 -2.04 21.38
C ALA A 19 -4.33 -1.11 21.20
N GLU A 20 -4.54 0.22 21.14
CA GLU A 20 -3.46 1.20 21.07
C GLU A 20 -2.50 1.04 22.24
N ALA A 21 -3.00 0.90 23.46
CA ALA A 21 -2.16 0.68 24.64
C ALA A 21 -1.39 -0.65 24.56
N ALA A 22 -2.04 -1.76 24.14
CA ALA A 22 -1.41 -3.06 24.02
C ALA A 22 -0.29 -3.07 22.96
N PHE A 23 -0.56 -2.54 21.77
CA PHE A 23 0.45 -2.38 20.71
C PHE A 23 1.53 -1.37 21.11
N GLY A 24 1.17 -0.33 21.87
CA GLY A 24 2.11 0.61 22.47
C GLY A 24 3.17 -0.07 23.36
N ILE A 25 2.78 -1.05 24.16
CA ILE A 25 3.69 -1.86 24.98
C ILE A 25 4.64 -2.67 24.07
N ILE A 26 4.13 -3.29 23.00
CA ILE A 26 4.97 -4.02 22.04
C ILE A 26 5.98 -3.08 21.38
N MET A 27 5.52 -1.94 20.88
CA MET A 27 6.36 -0.96 20.16
C MET A 27 7.41 -0.30 21.06
N SER A 28 7.24 -0.33 22.38
CA SER A 28 8.25 0.16 23.36
C SER A 28 9.21 -0.95 23.81
N GLY A 29 9.04 -2.20 23.36
CA GLY A 29 9.82 -3.34 23.81
C GLY A 29 9.43 -3.85 25.20
N GLY A 30 8.28 -3.44 25.73
CA GLY A 30 7.78 -3.82 27.05
C GLY A 30 7.05 -5.17 27.10
N ALA A 31 6.90 -5.85 25.97
CA ALA A 31 6.28 -7.18 25.88
C ALA A 31 7.32 -8.26 25.59
N THR A 32 7.19 -9.42 26.21
CA THR A 32 8.03 -10.58 25.90
C THR A 32 7.60 -11.21 24.56
N PRO A 33 8.49 -11.97 23.88
CA PRO A 33 8.13 -12.69 22.65
C PRO A 33 6.86 -13.57 22.82
N ALA A 34 6.73 -14.27 23.94
CA ALA A 34 5.57 -15.08 24.25
C ALA A 34 4.28 -14.24 24.34
N GLN A 35 4.34 -13.05 24.94
CA GLN A 35 3.19 -12.15 25.03
C GLN A 35 2.81 -11.57 23.68
N ILE A 36 3.78 -11.25 22.83
CA ILE A 36 3.55 -10.77 21.47
C ILE A 36 2.89 -11.87 20.64
N ALA A 37 3.44 -13.09 20.66
CA ALA A 37 2.89 -14.22 19.94
C ALA A 37 1.46 -14.54 20.40
N ALA A 38 1.22 -14.56 21.71
CA ALA A 38 -0.11 -14.81 22.27
C ALA A 38 -1.13 -13.75 21.82
N LEU A 39 -0.79 -12.46 21.87
CA LEU A 39 -1.65 -11.39 21.40
C LEU A 39 -1.98 -11.55 19.91
N LEU A 40 -0.97 -11.71 19.07
CA LEU A 40 -1.13 -11.79 17.62
C LEU A 40 -1.98 -12.99 17.22
N MET A 41 -1.74 -14.15 17.84
CA MET A 41 -2.50 -15.36 17.54
C MET A 41 -3.92 -15.34 18.11
N ALA A 42 -4.13 -14.78 19.30
CA ALA A 42 -5.48 -14.61 19.84
C ALA A 42 -6.36 -13.74 18.93
N LEU A 43 -5.82 -12.57 18.47
CA LEU A 43 -6.50 -11.72 17.51
C LEU A 43 -6.77 -12.46 16.20
N ARG A 44 -5.77 -13.16 15.66
CA ARG A 44 -5.86 -13.89 14.38
C ARG A 44 -6.89 -15.01 14.40
N VAL A 45 -6.94 -15.82 15.46
CA VAL A 45 -7.84 -16.98 15.58
C VAL A 45 -9.29 -16.53 15.78
N ARG A 46 -9.51 -15.49 16.57
CA ARG A 46 -10.84 -14.93 16.80
C ARG A 46 -11.34 -14.12 15.58
N GLY A 47 -10.45 -13.53 14.82
CA GLY A 47 -10.69 -12.51 13.81
C GLY A 47 -10.50 -11.11 14.39
N GLU A 48 -9.68 -10.30 13.75
CA GLU A 48 -9.37 -8.94 14.14
C GLU A 48 -10.56 -8.00 13.89
N THR A 49 -10.81 -7.05 14.77
CA THR A 49 -11.88 -6.05 14.64
C THR A 49 -11.34 -4.73 14.08
N VAL A 50 -12.24 -3.89 13.54
CA VAL A 50 -11.91 -2.52 13.09
C VAL A 50 -11.31 -1.70 14.22
N ALA A 51 -11.85 -1.81 15.45
CA ALA A 51 -11.34 -1.11 16.61
C ALA A 51 -9.88 -1.51 16.94
N GLU A 52 -9.60 -2.81 16.90
CA GLU A 52 -8.25 -3.33 17.15
C GLU A 52 -7.27 -2.93 16.06
N LEU A 53 -7.71 -2.95 14.80
CA LEU A 53 -6.91 -2.48 13.67
C LEU A 53 -6.60 -0.98 13.84
N THR A 54 -7.61 -0.16 14.15
CA THR A 54 -7.47 1.28 14.38
C THR A 54 -6.49 1.57 15.51
N GLY A 55 -6.60 0.86 16.65
CA GLY A 55 -5.70 1.03 17.79
C GLY A 55 -4.26 0.63 17.47
N ALA A 56 -4.06 -0.50 16.77
CA ALA A 56 -2.73 -0.93 16.32
C ALA A 56 -2.07 0.12 15.41
N VAL A 57 -2.84 0.70 14.46
CA VAL A 57 -2.35 1.76 13.58
C VAL A 57 -2.01 3.03 14.35
N ARG A 58 -2.84 3.46 15.32
CA ARG A 58 -2.56 4.61 16.18
C ARG A 58 -1.24 4.41 16.94
N ALA A 59 -1.03 3.26 17.56
CA ALA A 59 0.21 2.91 18.23
C ALA A 59 1.43 2.96 17.30
N MET A 60 1.26 2.55 16.05
CA MET A 60 2.31 2.58 15.04
C MET A 60 2.60 4.01 14.59
N ARG A 61 1.56 4.79 14.27
CA ARG A 61 1.68 6.20 13.84
C ARG A 61 2.26 7.11 14.93
N SER A 62 2.03 6.81 16.22
CA SER A 62 2.56 7.62 17.32
C SER A 62 4.07 7.50 17.49
N ARG A 63 4.69 6.46 16.93
CA ARG A 63 6.13 6.16 17.06
C ARG A 63 6.90 6.18 15.74
N MET A 64 6.22 6.44 14.63
CA MET A 64 6.88 6.52 13.34
C MET A 64 7.66 7.83 13.19
N VAL A 65 8.72 7.80 12.40
CA VAL A 65 9.37 9.02 11.91
C VAL A 65 8.53 9.55 10.75
N ALA A 66 7.81 10.65 11.01
CA ALA A 66 6.94 11.27 10.02
C ALA A 66 7.73 11.99 8.92
N VAL A 67 7.07 12.18 7.77
CA VAL A 67 7.58 12.95 6.62
C VAL A 67 6.54 14.00 6.25
N ASP A 68 6.98 15.24 6.06
CA ASP A 68 6.11 16.28 5.54
C ASP A 68 5.92 16.09 4.02
N ALA A 69 4.67 15.99 3.60
CA ALA A 69 4.29 15.85 2.20
C ALA A 69 3.38 17.02 1.77
N PRO A 70 3.40 17.40 0.48
CA PRO A 70 2.45 18.37 -0.05
C PRO A 70 1.00 17.97 0.21
N ALA A 71 0.13 18.98 0.42
CA ALA A 71 -1.29 18.73 0.60
C ALA A 71 -1.87 17.98 -0.62
N GLY A 72 -2.76 17.03 -0.36
CA GLY A 72 -3.35 16.21 -1.41
C GLY A 72 -2.47 15.05 -1.90
N ALA A 73 -1.29 14.83 -1.31
CA ALA A 73 -0.47 13.66 -1.60
C ALA A 73 -1.26 12.36 -1.38
N ILE A 74 -1.01 11.36 -2.24
CA ILE A 74 -1.64 10.05 -2.22
C ILE A 74 -0.63 8.95 -1.89
N ASP A 75 -1.07 7.86 -1.26
CA ASP A 75 -0.35 6.59 -1.24
C ASP A 75 -0.99 5.59 -2.20
N VAL A 76 -0.15 4.77 -2.82
CA VAL A 76 -0.56 3.63 -3.64
C VAL A 76 0.21 2.40 -3.17
N CYS A 77 -0.45 1.53 -2.45
CA CYS A 77 0.18 0.38 -1.82
C CYS A 77 -0.80 -0.78 -1.67
N GLY A 78 -0.29 -1.94 -1.31
CA GLY A 78 -1.10 -3.10 -0.97
C GLY A 78 -0.64 -3.72 0.35
N THR A 79 -1.45 -4.61 0.88
CA THR A 79 -1.10 -5.41 2.05
C THR A 79 0.04 -6.38 1.76
N GLY A 80 0.27 -6.69 0.50
CA GLY A 80 1.12 -7.79 0.09
C GLY A 80 0.56 -9.14 0.49
N GLY A 81 1.32 -10.19 0.20
CA GLY A 81 0.98 -11.54 0.65
C GLY A 81 -0.13 -12.23 -0.14
N ASP A 82 -0.50 -11.74 -1.30
CA ASP A 82 -1.41 -12.40 -2.23
C ASP A 82 -0.80 -13.67 -2.84
N ASN A 83 0.53 -13.84 -2.74
CA ASN A 83 1.31 -14.95 -3.28
C ASN A 83 1.19 -15.11 -4.82
N ALA A 84 0.70 -14.11 -5.51
CA ALA A 84 0.49 -14.15 -6.95
C ALA A 84 1.80 -14.01 -7.75
N GLY A 85 2.81 -13.36 -7.17
CA GLY A 85 4.12 -13.19 -7.81
C GLY A 85 4.06 -12.37 -9.09
N THR A 86 3.19 -11.36 -9.14
CA THR A 86 2.99 -10.49 -10.29
C THR A 86 4.08 -9.41 -10.40
N LEU A 87 4.11 -8.74 -11.55
CA LEU A 87 4.88 -7.50 -11.74
C LEU A 87 4.44 -6.43 -10.74
N ASN A 88 5.34 -5.52 -10.40
CA ASN A 88 5.11 -4.49 -9.38
C ASN A 88 4.19 -3.37 -9.89
N VAL A 89 2.88 -3.58 -9.85
CA VAL A 89 1.85 -2.68 -10.37
C VAL A 89 1.90 -1.33 -9.64
N SER A 90 1.72 -1.31 -8.31
CA SER A 90 1.68 -0.06 -7.53
C SER A 90 2.98 0.76 -7.63
N THR A 91 4.13 0.11 -7.86
CA THR A 91 5.39 0.82 -8.11
C THR A 91 5.37 1.56 -9.44
N ALA A 92 4.86 0.93 -10.51
CA ALA A 92 4.70 1.59 -11.81
C ALA A 92 3.66 2.71 -11.75
N VAL A 93 2.52 2.49 -11.07
CA VAL A 93 1.46 3.49 -10.83
C VAL A 93 2.00 4.76 -10.19
N THR A 94 3.00 4.64 -9.29
CA THR A 94 3.64 5.80 -8.67
C THR A 94 4.19 6.80 -9.70
N PHE A 95 4.90 6.31 -10.71
CA PHE A 95 5.49 7.17 -11.74
C PHE A 95 4.45 7.76 -12.68
N VAL A 96 3.41 6.98 -12.99
CA VAL A 96 2.31 7.44 -13.86
C VAL A 96 1.50 8.54 -13.16
N LEU A 97 1.14 8.35 -11.89
CA LEU A 97 0.41 9.38 -11.12
C LEU A 97 1.23 10.66 -10.94
N ALA A 98 2.52 10.53 -10.62
CA ALA A 98 3.39 11.69 -10.49
C ALA A 98 3.53 12.44 -11.81
N ALA A 99 3.63 11.74 -12.94
CA ALA A 99 3.64 12.35 -14.27
C ALA A 99 2.32 13.06 -14.63
N CYS A 100 1.20 12.63 -14.05
CA CYS A 100 -0.08 13.33 -14.15
C CYS A 100 -0.20 14.51 -13.14
N GLY A 101 0.83 14.83 -12.37
CA GLY A 101 0.82 15.94 -11.41
C GLY A 101 0.25 15.60 -10.03
N VAL A 102 0.03 14.33 -9.71
CA VAL A 102 -0.38 13.88 -8.37
C VAL A 102 0.86 13.56 -7.54
N THR A 103 1.04 14.24 -6.41
CA THR A 103 2.15 13.89 -5.51
C THR A 103 1.91 12.52 -4.86
N VAL A 104 2.88 11.59 -5.02
CA VAL A 104 2.80 10.23 -4.49
C VAL A 104 3.83 10.00 -3.39
N ALA A 105 3.38 9.85 -2.15
CA ALA A 105 4.19 9.45 -1.00
C ALA A 105 4.03 7.93 -0.80
N LYS A 106 4.73 7.14 -1.62
CA LYS A 106 4.56 5.70 -1.64
C LYS A 106 5.18 5.02 -0.42
N HIS A 107 4.36 4.46 0.45
CA HIS A 107 4.82 3.59 1.53
C HIS A 107 5.07 2.18 1.02
N GLY A 108 6.19 1.58 1.42
CA GLY A 108 6.51 0.23 0.97
C GLY A 108 7.71 -0.41 1.64
N ASN A 109 7.95 -1.68 1.32
CA ASN A 109 9.00 -2.48 1.92
C ASN A 109 9.69 -3.37 0.85
N ARG A 110 10.72 -4.10 1.28
CA ARG A 110 11.24 -5.26 0.57
C ARG A 110 10.24 -6.43 0.67
N ALA A 111 10.37 -7.39 -0.21
CA ALA A 111 9.59 -8.62 -0.15
C ALA A 111 9.85 -9.35 1.19
N LEU A 112 8.76 -9.81 1.84
CA LEU A 112 8.84 -10.71 3.00
C LEU A 112 8.45 -12.14 2.61
N SER A 113 7.48 -12.29 1.71
CA SER A 113 6.94 -13.59 1.27
C SER A 113 6.87 -13.73 -0.25
N SER A 114 6.86 -12.64 -1.00
CA SER A 114 6.93 -12.63 -2.46
C SER A 114 8.38 -12.65 -2.97
N ARG A 115 8.58 -12.89 -4.30
CA ARG A 115 9.90 -12.87 -4.91
C ARG A 115 10.52 -11.49 -4.96
N THR A 116 9.70 -10.42 -5.06
CA THR A 116 10.16 -9.06 -5.29
C THR A 116 9.20 -8.05 -4.69
N GLY A 117 9.70 -7.20 -3.80
CA GLY A 117 8.96 -6.07 -3.23
C GLY A 117 9.22 -4.77 -3.99
N GLY A 118 8.45 -3.73 -3.66
CA GLY A 118 8.62 -2.41 -4.29
C GLY A 118 10.02 -1.83 -4.12
N ALA A 119 10.62 -1.98 -2.93
CA ALA A 119 11.99 -1.52 -2.68
C ALA A 119 13.05 -2.27 -3.51
N ASP A 120 12.83 -3.58 -3.74
CA ASP A 120 13.77 -4.38 -4.52
C ASP A 120 13.81 -3.96 -5.98
N VAL A 121 12.63 -3.74 -6.59
CA VAL A 121 12.51 -3.23 -7.96
C VAL A 121 13.07 -1.81 -8.07
N LEU A 122 12.77 -0.92 -7.14
CA LEU A 122 13.29 0.44 -7.15
C LEU A 122 14.82 0.44 -7.07
N THR A 123 15.41 -0.42 -6.24
CA THR A 123 16.87 -0.59 -6.18
C THR A 123 17.43 -1.09 -7.51
N ALA A 124 16.78 -2.08 -8.15
CA ALA A 124 17.19 -2.58 -9.48
C ALA A 124 17.03 -1.51 -10.58
N LEU A 125 16.08 -0.58 -10.40
CA LEU A 125 15.92 0.60 -11.26
C LEU A 125 16.95 1.70 -10.98
N GLY A 126 17.86 1.55 -10.02
CA GLY A 126 18.86 2.56 -9.68
C GLY A 126 18.35 3.67 -8.77
N VAL A 127 17.20 3.51 -8.13
CA VAL A 127 16.69 4.42 -7.10
C VAL A 127 17.28 4.02 -5.75
N ASN A 128 17.90 4.95 -5.05
CA ASN A 128 18.32 4.72 -3.67
C ASN A 128 17.09 4.82 -2.74
N VAL A 129 16.64 3.69 -2.20
CA VAL A 129 15.50 3.63 -1.27
C VAL A 129 15.88 4.00 0.17
N ASP A 130 17.18 4.13 0.46
CA ASP A 130 17.74 4.40 1.79
C ASP A 130 18.18 5.87 1.94
N VAL A 131 17.47 6.76 1.29
CA VAL A 131 17.69 8.22 1.33
C VAL A 131 17.55 8.74 2.75
N PRO A 132 18.38 9.70 3.21
CA PRO A 132 18.17 10.42 4.47
C PRO A 132 16.75 10.99 4.56
N LEU A 133 16.09 10.76 5.71
CA LEU A 133 14.65 11.07 5.85
C LEU A 133 14.33 12.55 5.70
N ASP A 134 15.26 13.43 6.05
CA ASP A 134 15.16 14.89 5.91
C ASP A 134 15.19 15.37 4.45
N ARG A 135 15.66 14.54 3.49
CA ARG A 135 15.60 14.84 2.04
C ARG A 135 14.23 14.52 1.43
N LEU A 136 13.44 13.62 2.03
CA LEU A 136 12.17 13.15 1.46
C LEU A 136 11.16 14.27 1.19
N PRO A 137 10.98 15.29 2.06
CA PRO A 137 10.06 16.40 1.77
C PRO A 137 10.43 17.19 0.53
N ALA A 138 11.73 17.41 0.28
CA ALA A 138 12.21 18.08 -0.92
C ALA A 138 11.96 17.21 -2.17
N ILE A 139 12.29 15.93 -2.12
CA ILE A 139 12.05 14.97 -3.21
C ILE A 139 10.57 14.94 -3.59
N LEU A 140 9.66 14.86 -2.59
CA LEU A 140 8.21 14.88 -2.84
C LEU A 140 7.76 16.16 -3.55
N ARG A 141 8.31 17.32 -3.20
CA ARG A 141 7.96 18.60 -3.86
C ARG A 141 8.53 18.69 -5.27
N ASP A 142 9.80 18.33 -5.43
CA ASP A 142 10.57 18.63 -6.65
C ASP A 142 10.37 17.57 -7.73
N VAL A 143 10.14 16.30 -7.35
CA VAL A 143 9.95 15.17 -8.25
C VAL A 143 8.49 14.78 -8.39
N GLY A 144 7.65 15.08 -7.39
CA GLY A 144 6.26 14.65 -7.33
C GLY A 144 6.07 13.23 -6.77
N CYS A 145 7.13 12.48 -6.49
CA CYS A 145 7.02 11.19 -5.80
C CYS A 145 8.25 10.88 -4.96
N ALA A 146 8.05 10.10 -3.88
CA ALA A 146 9.12 9.51 -3.10
C ALA A 146 8.72 8.14 -2.56
N PHE A 147 9.71 7.27 -2.33
CA PHE A 147 9.51 5.99 -1.68
C PHE A 147 9.82 6.11 -0.18
N LEU A 148 8.81 5.86 0.66
CA LEU A 148 8.91 5.87 2.11
C LEU A 148 9.19 4.45 2.58
N PHE A 149 10.48 4.14 2.75
CA PHE A 149 10.94 2.80 3.08
C PHE A 149 10.57 2.44 4.54
N ALA A 150 9.63 1.52 4.72
CA ALA A 150 9.00 1.19 6.01
C ALA A 150 9.99 0.96 7.17
N PRO A 151 11.12 0.23 7.03
CA PRO A 151 12.07 0.02 8.13
C PRO A 151 12.69 1.32 8.67
N ARG A 152 12.83 2.35 7.84
CA ARG A 152 13.40 3.64 8.25
C ARG A 152 12.44 4.46 9.10
N HIS A 153 11.13 4.30 8.85
CA HIS A 153 10.08 5.06 9.53
C HIS A 153 9.53 4.35 10.76
N HIS A 154 9.52 3.03 10.75
CA HIS A 154 8.88 2.21 11.76
C HIS A 154 9.88 1.35 12.55
N ALA A 155 10.95 1.96 13.05
CA ALA A 155 11.99 1.25 13.80
C ALA A 155 11.47 0.45 15.00
N ALA A 156 10.35 0.86 15.59
CA ALA A 156 9.69 0.16 16.70
C ALA A 156 9.19 -1.24 16.34
N LEU A 157 8.94 -1.52 15.05
CA LEU A 157 8.51 -2.86 14.59
C LEU A 157 9.58 -3.95 14.81
N ARG A 158 10.84 -3.58 15.03
CA ARG A 158 11.92 -4.54 15.35
C ARG A 158 11.57 -5.43 16.55
N HIS A 159 10.79 -4.92 17.51
CA HIS A 159 10.40 -5.66 18.70
C HIS A 159 9.42 -6.82 18.42
N ALA A 160 8.70 -6.77 17.29
CA ALA A 160 7.79 -7.83 16.86
C ALA A 160 8.34 -8.65 15.68
N ALA A 161 9.46 -8.22 15.07
CA ALA A 161 9.95 -8.81 13.81
C ALA A 161 10.30 -10.30 13.96
N GLY A 162 11.09 -10.68 15.00
CA GLY A 162 11.46 -12.07 15.25
C GLY A 162 10.25 -12.97 15.49
N VAL A 163 9.31 -12.52 16.32
CA VAL A 163 8.07 -13.26 16.60
C VAL A 163 7.25 -13.48 15.34
N ARG A 164 7.14 -12.48 14.47
CA ARG A 164 6.40 -12.62 13.20
C ARG A 164 7.03 -13.65 12.26
N VAL A 165 8.37 -13.70 12.21
CA VAL A 165 9.11 -14.72 11.43
C VAL A 165 8.86 -16.11 12.00
N GLU A 166 8.97 -16.29 13.32
CA GLU A 166 8.74 -17.57 13.99
C GLU A 166 7.30 -18.08 13.84
N LEU A 167 6.30 -17.17 13.91
CA LEU A 167 4.89 -17.54 13.70
C LEU A 167 4.61 -18.01 12.27
N GLY A 168 5.33 -17.51 11.27
CA GLY A 168 5.20 -17.94 9.88
C GLY A 168 3.81 -17.78 9.28
N THR A 169 2.93 -16.99 9.91
CA THR A 169 1.54 -16.78 9.47
C THR A 169 1.20 -15.29 9.42
N ARG A 170 0.11 -14.97 8.71
CA ARG A 170 -0.43 -13.61 8.69
C ARG A 170 -1.01 -13.24 10.04
N THR A 171 -0.78 -11.99 10.44
CA THR A 171 -1.31 -11.39 11.66
C THR A 171 -1.81 -9.98 11.34
N ILE A 172 -2.39 -9.28 12.30
CA ILE A 172 -2.81 -7.88 12.16
C ILE A 172 -1.70 -6.97 11.56
N PHE A 173 -0.42 -7.31 11.76
CA PHE A 173 0.68 -6.55 11.16
C PHE A 173 0.73 -6.59 9.62
N ASN A 174 0.04 -7.53 8.98
CA ASN A 174 -0.09 -7.55 7.53
C ASN A 174 -1.13 -6.54 7.02
N LEU A 175 -2.02 -6.07 7.91
CA LEU A 175 -3.07 -5.12 7.59
C LEU A 175 -2.69 -3.67 7.95
N VAL A 176 -1.89 -3.47 9.01
CA VAL A 176 -1.57 -2.12 9.50
C VAL A 176 -0.60 -1.35 8.60
N GLY A 177 0.24 -2.06 7.81
CA GLY A 177 1.26 -1.42 6.96
C GLY A 177 0.70 -0.32 6.05
N PRO A 178 -0.29 -0.62 5.19
CA PRO A 178 -0.92 0.37 4.32
C PRO A 178 -1.61 1.52 5.07
N LEU A 179 -2.02 1.30 6.31
CA LEU A 179 -2.73 2.30 7.12
C LEU A 179 -1.78 3.23 7.90
N ALA A 180 -0.48 2.94 7.89
CA ALA A 180 0.52 3.66 8.69
C ALA A 180 1.54 4.42 7.82
N ASN A 181 1.09 5.03 6.73
CA ASN A 181 1.95 5.83 5.87
C ASN A 181 2.63 6.98 6.66
N PRO A 182 3.98 7.10 6.59
CA PRO A 182 4.73 8.11 7.33
C PRO A 182 4.40 9.55 6.95
N ALA A 183 3.92 9.80 5.74
CA ALA A 183 3.48 11.12 5.29
C ALA A 183 2.04 11.46 5.77
N ARG A 184 1.38 10.54 6.49
CA ARG A 184 0.01 10.72 6.99
C ARG A 184 -0.96 11.17 5.90
N VAL A 185 -0.78 10.63 4.69
CA VAL A 185 -1.63 10.97 3.56
C VAL A 185 -3.10 10.73 3.90
N ARG A 186 -3.97 11.59 3.40
CA ARG A 186 -5.42 11.49 3.61
C ARG A 186 -6.15 10.93 2.39
N ARG A 187 -5.39 10.53 1.37
CA ARG A 187 -5.88 9.93 0.12
C ARG A 187 -5.06 8.69 -0.20
N GLN A 188 -5.69 7.57 -0.52
CA GLN A 188 -4.94 6.36 -0.86
C GLN A 188 -5.72 5.36 -1.70
N LEU A 189 -4.99 4.65 -2.55
CA LEU A 189 -5.42 3.42 -3.21
C LEU A 189 -4.70 2.25 -2.50
N THR A 190 -5.48 1.36 -1.90
CA THR A 190 -4.92 0.27 -1.09
C THR A 190 -5.47 -1.07 -1.54
N GLY A 191 -4.58 -1.96 -1.97
CA GLY A 191 -4.94 -3.33 -2.27
C GLY A 191 -4.98 -4.22 -1.03
N VAL A 192 -5.88 -5.20 -1.02
CA VAL A 192 -5.99 -6.19 0.05
C VAL A 192 -5.91 -7.62 -0.50
N PHE A 193 -5.15 -8.48 0.20
CA PHE A 193 -4.98 -9.89 -0.20
C PHE A 193 -6.27 -10.71 -0.11
N ASP A 194 -7.26 -10.24 0.63
CA ASP A 194 -8.56 -10.91 0.85
C ASP A 194 -9.65 -9.84 0.82
N PRO A 195 -10.68 -9.97 -0.03
CA PRO A 195 -11.74 -8.98 -0.17
C PRO A 195 -12.54 -8.76 1.13
N ALA A 196 -12.54 -9.71 2.07
CA ALA A 196 -13.17 -9.56 3.37
C ALA A 196 -12.58 -8.37 4.17
N TRP A 197 -11.33 -7.99 3.90
CA TRP A 197 -10.67 -6.85 4.54
C TRP A 197 -10.98 -5.49 3.91
N ALA A 198 -11.62 -5.47 2.74
CA ALA A 198 -11.84 -4.20 2.04
C ALA A 198 -12.69 -3.22 2.86
N ARG A 199 -13.82 -3.66 3.40
CA ARG A 199 -14.68 -2.80 4.23
C ARG A 199 -14.06 -2.49 5.61
N PRO A 200 -13.53 -3.46 6.39
CA PRO A 200 -12.89 -3.16 7.67
C PRO A 200 -11.73 -2.16 7.56
N MET A 201 -10.93 -2.23 6.50
CA MET A 201 -9.85 -1.27 6.29
C MET A 201 -10.37 0.12 5.90
N ALA A 202 -11.46 0.22 5.13
CA ALA A 202 -12.09 1.50 4.82
C ALA A 202 -12.66 2.15 6.09
N GLU A 203 -13.27 1.37 6.98
CA GLU A 203 -13.78 1.83 8.28
C GLU A 203 -12.64 2.30 9.19
N ALA A 204 -11.56 1.53 9.30
CA ALA A 204 -10.37 1.95 10.06
C ALA A 204 -9.76 3.25 9.50
N LEU A 205 -9.66 3.39 8.18
CA LEU A 205 -9.17 4.61 7.53
C LEU A 205 -10.06 5.82 7.81
N ARG A 206 -11.39 5.65 7.78
CA ARG A 206 -12.35 6.70 8.19
C ARG A 206 -12.09 7.15 9.62
N ASP A 207 -11.95 6.20 10.54
CA ASP A 207 -11.73 6.47 11.97
C ASP A 207 -10.32 7.09 12.23
N LEU A 208 -9.40 6.92 11.29
CA LEU A 208 -8.06 7.53 11.28
C LEU A 208 -8.02 8.89 10.55
N GLY A 209 -9.15 9.38 10.03
CA GLY A 209 -9.28 10.70 9.42
C GLY A 209 -8.90 10.77 7.94
N THR A 210 -8.91 9.66 7.22
CA THR A 210 -8.71 9.63 5.75
C THR A 210 -9.88 10.32 5.06
N GLU A 211 -9.60 11.13 4.03
CA GLU A 211 -10.60 11.86 3.23
C GLU A 211 -11.19 10.99 2.14
N ARG A 212 -10.30 10.38 1.35
CA ARG A 212 -10.66 9.52 0.21
C ARG A 212 -9.78 8.29 0.14
N ALA A 213 -10.39 7.14 -0.02
CA ALA A 213 -9.66 5.91 -0.25
C ALA A 213 -10.47 4.95 -1.12
N TRP A 214 -9.77 4.18 -1.93
CA TRP A 214 -10.30 2.97 -2.53
C TRP A 214 -9.54 1.78 -1.95
N ILE A 215 -10.27 0.82 -1.41
CA ILE A 215 -9.73 -0.45 -0.95
C ILE A 215 -10.16 -1.50 -1.96
N VAL A 216 -9.18 -2.15 -2.58
CA VAL A 216 -9.41 -2.94 -3.78
C VAL A 216 -8.91 -4.37 -3.66
N HIS A 217 -9.58 -5.29 -4.37
CA HIS A 217 -9.14 -6.67 -4.54
C HIS A 217 -9.56 -7.16 -5.92
N GLY A 218 -8.63 -7.68 -6.71
CA GLY A 218 -8.91 -8.13 -8.07
C GLY A 218 -8.39 -9.53 -8.36
N GLN A 219 -9.27 -10.54 -8.48
CA GLN A 219 -8.94 -11.91 -8.92
C GLN A 219 -7.77 -12.55 -8.13
N GLY A 220 -7.77 -12.37 -6.80
CA GLY A 220 -6.73 -12.89 -5.92
C GLY A 220 -5.53 -11.98 -5.73
N LEU A 221 -5.54 -10.77 -6.33
CA LEU A 221 -4.48 -9.77 -6.21
C LEU A 221 -4.86 -8.67 -5.24
N ASP A 222 -3.88 -8.11 -4.56
CA ASP A 222 -4.01 -6.85 -3.81
C ASP A 222 -3.81 -5.61 -4.70
N GLU A 223 -4.40 -5.67 -5.92
CA GLU A 223 -4.41 -4.62 -6.94
C GLU A 223 -5.71 -4.69 -7.75
N LEU A 224 -6.09 -3.62 -8.46
CA LEU A 224 -7.05 -3.75 -9.55
C LEU A 224 -6.43 -4.52 -10.71
N THR A 225 -7.20 -5.42 -11.31
CA THR A 225 -6.73 -6.24 -12.43
C THR A 225 -7.67 -6.13 -13.64
N VAL A 226 -7.11 -6.31 -14.82
CA VAL A 226 -7.89 -6.45 -16.05
C VAL A 226 -8.38 -7.90 -16.31
N ALA A 227 -8.11 -8.82 -15.38
CA ALA A 227 -8.44 -10.23 -15.57
C ALA A 227 -9.93 -10.56 -15.32
N GLY A 228 -10.66 -9.67 -14.65
CA GLY A 228 -12.07 -9.89 -14.33
C GLY A 228 -12.60 -8.85 -13.34
N PRO A 229 -13.76 -9.11 -12.74
CA PRO A 229 -14.35 -8.17 -11.80
C PRO A 229 -13.48 -7.96 -10.58
N ASN A 230 -13.40 -6.70 -10.16
CA ASN A 230 -12.67 -6.24 -8.98
C ASN A 230 -13.66 -5.79 -7.90
N THR A 231 -13.44 -6.21 -6.67
CA THR A 231 -14.14 -5.67 -5.49
C THR A 231 -13.50 -4.34 -5.13
N VAL A 232 -14.31 -3.30 -4.97
CA VAL A 232 -13.88 -1.97 -4.57
C VAL A 232 -14.76 -1.48 -3.43
N VAL A 233 -14.14 -1.07 -2.34
CA VAL A 233 -14.79 -0.33 -1.25
C VAL A 233 -14.21 1.08 -1.25
N THR A 234 -15.07 2.07 -1.44
CA THR A 234 -14.68 3.48 -1.47
C THR A 234 -14.97 4.14 -0.13
N LEU A 235 -14.09 5.03 0.28
CA LEU A 235 -14.31 6.02 1.33
C LEU A 235 -14.23 7.39 0.67
N ASP A 236 -15.27 8.21 0.80
CA ASP A 236 -15.26 9.61 0.37
C ASP A 236 -16.00 10.46 1.40
N ALA A 237 -15.31 11.43 1.98
CA ALA A 237 -15.84 12.34 3.00
C ALA A 237 -16.63 11.64 4.14
N GLY A 238 -16.11 10.49 4.60
CA GLY A 238 -16.71 9.69 5.68
C GLY A 238 -17.77 8.68 5.23
N VAL A 239 -18.20 8.72 3.97
CA VAL A 239 -19.17 7.77 3.39
C VAL A 239 -18.44 6.57 2.80
N ILE A 240 -18.88 5.36 3.15
CA ILE A 240 -18.30 4.11 2.66
C ILE A 240 -19.31 3.40 1.77
N ASN A 241 -18.93 3.16 0.51
CA ASN A 241 -19.70 2.42 -0.46
C ASN A 241 -18.93 1.20 -0.98
N SER A 242 -19.66 0.22 -1.50
CA SER A 242 -19.07 -0.95 -2.16
C SER A 242 -19.57 -1.01 -3.60
N MET A 243 -18.66 -1.33 -4.51
CA MET A 243 -18.98 -1.52 -5.93
C MET A 243 -18.09 -2.60 -6.54
N THR A 244 -18.45 -3.07 -7.69
CA THR A 244 -17.63 -3.93 -8.54
C THR A 244 -17.28 -3.16 -9.79
N ILE A 245 -16.03 -3.22 -10.22
CA ILE A 245 -15.58 -2.64 -11.50
C ILE A 245 -14.90 -3.71 -12.35
N ASP A 246 -14.94 -3.52 -13.65
CA ASP A 246 -14.30 -4.39 -14.63
C ASP A 246 -13.42 -3.59 -15.60
N ALA A 247 -12.51 -4.23 -16.29
CA ALA A 247 -11.65 -3.59 -17.30
C ALA A 247 -12.47 -2.85 -18.36
N SER A 248 -13.65 -3.37 -18.74
CA SER A 248 -14.55 -2.76 -19.72
C SER A 248 -15.10 -1.41 -19.26
N ASP A 249 -15.27 -1.17 -17.96
CA ASP A 249 -15.71 0.13 -17.43
C ASP A 249 -14.68 1.22 -17.73
N ALA A 250 -13.41 0.82 -17.75
CA ALA A 250 -12.29 1.66 -18.10
C ALA A 250 -11.95 1.68 -19.61
N GLY A 251 -12.67 0.90 -20.44
CA GLY A 251 -12.38 0.76 -21.86
C GLY A 251 -11.14 -0.07 -22.17
N LEU A 252 -10.70 -0.92 -21.25
CA LEU A 252 -9.53 -1.77 -21.38
C LEU A 252 -9.91 -3.21 -21.76
N PRO A 253 -9.05 -3.91 -22.52
CA PRO A 253 -9.24 -5.32 -22.82
C PRO A 253 -9.00 -6.19 -21.59
N ARG A 254 -9.68 -7.33 -21.49
CA ARG A 254 -9.38 -8.35 -20.48
C ARG A 254 -8.14 -9.15 -20.86
N ALA A 255 -7.36 -9.49 -19.84
CA ALA A 255 -6.22 -10.42 -19.96
C ALA A 255 -6.12 -11.27 -18.68
N ALA A 256 -5.59 -12.47 -18.79
CA ALA A 256 -5.40 -13.35 -17.63
C ALA A 256 -4.36 -12.80 -16.65
N VAL A 257 -4.50 -13.09 -15.34
CA VAL A 257 -3.51 -12.71 -14.32
C VAL A 257 -2.10 -13.19 -14.66
N SER A 258 -1.99 -14.39 -15.29
CA SER A 258 -0.70 -14.94 -15.72
C SER A 258 0.03 -14.07 -16.76
N ALA A 259 -0.66 -13.18 -17.46
CA ALA A 259 -0.05 -12.27 -18.43
C ALA A 259 0.79 -11.15 -17.79
N ILE A 260 0.63 -10.94 -16.47
CA ILE A 260 1.44 -10.00 -15.68
C ILE A 260 2.30 -10.72 -14.65
N GLN A 261 2.62 -12.01 -14.91
CA GLN A 261 3.50 -12.79 -14.04
C GLN A 261 4.87 -12.13 -13.95
N GLY A 262 5.34 -11.87 -12.74
CA GLY A 262 6.64 -11.31 -12.44
C GLY A 262 7.71 -12.38 -12.19
N GLY A 263 8.90 -11.90 -11.89
CA GLY A 263 10.06 -12.73 -11.59
C GLY A 263 10.92 -12.13 -10.47
N ASP A 264 12.21 -12.10 -10.68
CA ASP A 264 13.15 -11.43 -9.79
C ASP A 264 13.12 -9.89 -9.98
N ALA A 265 13.88 -9.17 -9.16
CA ALA A 265 13.91 -7.71 -9.18
C ALA A 265 14.41 -7.16 -10.53
N ALA A 266 15.36 -7.82 -11.18
CA ALA A 266 15.90 -7.38 -12.47
C ALA A 266 14.86 -7.55 -13.59
N GLN A 267 14.19 -8.70 -13.63
CA GLN A 267 13.10 -8.97 -14.59
C GLN A 267 11.94 -7.97 -14.41
N ASN A 268 11.52 -7.72 -13.17
CA ASN A 268 10.43 -6.78 -12.89
C ASN A 268 10.83 -5.34 -13.21
N ALA A 269 12.08 -4.96 -12.95
CA ALA A 269 12.62 -3.66 -13.34
C ALA A 269 12.64 -3.47 -14.86
N ALA A 270 13.07 -4.48 -15.61
CA ALA A 270 13.07 -4.45 -17.06
C ALA A 270 11.64 -4.31 -17.63
N ALA A 271 10.67 -5.06 -17.10
CA ALA A 271 9.27 -4.94 -17.48
C ALA A 271 8.70 -3.56 -17.19
N LEU A 272 9.04 -2.97 -16.02
CA LEU A 272 8.60 -1.62 -15.65
C LEU A 272 9.22 -0.57 -16.59
N LEU A 273 10.50 -0.67 -16.92
CA LEU A 273 11.14 0.22 -17.90
C LEU A 273 10.51 0.11 -19.29
N ALA A 274 10.20 -1.09 -19.74
CA ALA A 274 9.52 -1.30 -21.02
C ALA A 274 8.13 -0.63 -21.03
N LEU A 275 7.35 -0.78 -19.93
CA LEU A 275 6.07 -0.12 -19.76
C LEU A 275 6.20 1.41 -19.83
N LEU A 276 7.12 1.99 -19.04
CA LEU A 276 7.34 3.44 -19.03
C LEU A 276 7.88 3.97 -20.38
N GLY A 277 8.56 3.11 -21.15
CA GLY A 277 8.97 3.35 -22.53
C GLY A 277 7.83 3.18 -23.56
N GLY A 278 6.60 2.94 -23.12
CA GLY A 278 5.42 2.87 -23.99
C GLY A 278 5.03 1.47 -24.47
N ALA A 279 5.70 0.40 -24.01
CA ALA A 279 5.32 -0.96 -24.41
C ALA A 279 3.86 -1.26 -24.05
N ALA A 280 3.09 -1.70 -25.05
CA ALA A 280 1.70 -2.10 -24.88
C ALA A 280 1.58 -3.50 -24.27
N GLY A 281 0.44 -3.78 -23.66
CA GLY A 281 0.11 -5.11 -23.15
C GLY A 281 -0.56 -5.09 -21.78
N PRO A 282 -0.90 -6.28 -21.25
CA PRO A 282 -1.69 -6.42 -20.02
C PRO A 282 -1.10 -5.74 -18.79
N TYR A 283 0.23 -5.64 -18.69
CA TYR A 283 0.87 -4.94 -17.58
C TYR A 283 0.60 -3.43 -17.64
N ARG A 284 0.73 -2.82 -18.84
CA ARG A 284 0.40 -1.40 -19.04
C ARG A 284 -1.09 -1.15 -18.75
N ASP A 285 -1.97 -2.02 -19.21
CA ASP A 285 -3.40 -1.87 -19.02
C ASP A 285 -3.79 -1.99 -17.53
N THR A 286 -3.18 -2.93 -16.81
CA THR A 286 -3.36 -3.07 -15.36
C THR A 286 -2.84 -1.83 -14.61
N VAL A 287 -1.67 -1.30 -14.98
CA VAL A 287 -1.11 -0.07 -14.39
C VAL A 287 -1.99 1.13 -14.70
N ALA A 288 -2.49 1.26 -15.94
CA ALA A 288 -3.39 2.34 -16.32
C ALA A 288 -4.72 2.30 -15.54
N LEU A 289 -5.28 1.11 -15.28
CA LEU A 289 -6.49 0.94 -14.48
C LEU A 289 -6.28 1.40 -13.03
N ASN A 290 -5.18 1.00 -12.39
CA ASN A 290 -4.83 1.42 -11.03
C ASN A 290 -4.48 2.92 -10.96
N ALA A 291 -3.79 3.45 -11.97
CA ALA A 291 -3.52 4.88 -12.07
C ALA A 291 -4.81 5.68 -12.24
N ALA A 292 -5.78 5.20 -13.03
CA ALA A 292 -7.09 5.81 -13.17
C ALA A 292 -7.83 5.91 -11.83
N ALA A 293 -7.83 4.84 -11.04
CA ALA A 293 -8.38 4.88 -9.67
C ALA A 293 -7.66 5.91 -8.80
N GLY A 294 -6.33 5.97 -8.85
CA GLY A 294 -5.53 6.98 -8.15
C GLY A 294 -5.87 8.42 -8.58
N LEU A 295 -6.07 8.66 -9.88
CA LEU A 295 -6.49 9.96 -10.42
C LEU A 295 -7.91 10.36 -9.96
N MET A 296 -8.84 9.41 -9.88
CA MET A 296 -10.18 9.65 -9.33
C MET A 296 -10.12 10.00 -7.83
N ILE A 297 -9.31 9.29 -7.04
CA ILE A 297 -9.09 9.58 -5.62
C ILE A 297 -8.47 10.97 -5.46
N ALA A 298 -7.53 11.35 -6.33
CA ALA A 298 -6.91 12.67 -6.35
C ALA A 298 -7.87 13.78 -6.82
N GLY A 299 -8.99 13.43 -7.48
CA GLY A 299 -9.95 14.38 -8.03
C GLY A 299 -9.55 14.95 -9.39
N GLN A 300 -8.64 14.29 -10.09
CA GLN A 300 -8.17 14.68 -11.42
C GLN A 300 -8.89 13.98 -12.57
N ALA A 301 -9.61 12.90 -12.30
CA ALA A 301 -10.45 12.21 -13.26
C ALA A 301 -11.85 12.01 -12.69
N ALA A 302 -12.89 12.18 -13.53
CA ALA A 302 -14.28 11.95 -13.14
C ALA A 302 -14.68 10.48 -13.31
N THR A 303 -14.12 9.80 -14.30
CA THR A 303 -14.40 8.39 -14.62
C THR A 303 -13.11 7.59 -14.79
N LEU A 304 -13.22 6.26 -14.72
CA LEU A 304 -12.10 5.36 -15.01
C LEU A 304 -11.56 5.56 -16.44
N ARG A 305 -12.45 5.82 -17.43
CA ARG A 305 -12.03 6.07 -18.82
C ARG A 305 -11.18 7.32 -18.96
N ASP A 306 -11.59 8.41 -18.29
CA ASP A 306 -10.82 9.66 -18.29
C ASP A 306 -9.46 9.42 -17.63
N GLY A 307 -9.43 8.71 -16.50
CA GLY A 307 -8.21 8.36 -15.79
C GLY A 307 -7.27 7.48 -16.62
N VAL A 308 -7.79 6.49 -17.34
CA VAL A 308 -6.99 5.65 -18.26
C VAL A 308 -6.42 6.47 -19.42
N ALA A 309 -7.18 7.41 -19.96
CA ALA A 309 -6.68 8.30 -21.01
C ALA A 309 -5.50 9.13 -20.51
N LEU A 310 -5.63 9.81 -19.34
CA LEU A 310 -4.56 10.58 -18.73
C LEU A 310 -3.32 9.73 -18.43
N ALA A 311 -3.51 8.54 -17.85
CA ALA A 311 -2.42 7.61 -17.56
C ALA A 311 -1.70 7.14 -18.83
N SER A 312 -2.46 6.85 -19.88
CA SER A 312 -1.92 6.43 -21.19
C SER A 312 -1.11 7.54 -21.85
N ASP A 313 -1.59 8.79 -21.78
CA ASP A 313 -0.88 9.97 -22.30
C ASP A 313 0.41 10.22 -21.53
N ALA A 314 0.40 10.09 -20.20
CA ALA A 314 1.60 10.23 -19.36
C ALA A 314 2.68 9.17 -19.68
N ILE A 315 2.27 7.96 -20.05
CA ILE A 315 3.17 6.89 -20.52
C ILE A 315 3.66 7.20 -21.94
N ALA A 316 2.76 7.49 -22.87
CA ALA A 316 3.07 7.67 -24.29
C ALA A 316 3.97 8.89 -24.55
N SER A 317 3.80 9.97 -23.78
CA SER A 317 4.63 11.17 -23.87
C SER A 317 6.03 11.00 -23.26
N GLY A 318 6.30 9.89 -22.54
CA GLY A 318 7.55 9.69 -21.80
C GLY A 318 7.62 10.46 -20.47
N ALA A 319 6.55 11.13 -20.04
CA ALA A 319 6.53 11.88 -18.78
C ALA A 319 6.72 10.96 -17.57
N ALA A 320 6.12 9.77 -17.58
CA ALA A 320 6.29 8.78 -16.52
C ALA A 320 7.73 8.24 -16.44
N GLN A 321 8.40 8.03 -17.58
CA GLN A 321 9.83 7.68 -17.63
C GLN A 321 10.70 8.84 -17.07
N SER A 322 10.40 10.07 -17.46
CA SER A 322 11.12 11.25 -16.97
C SER A 322 11.00 11.41 -15.46
N THR A 323 9.85 11.05 -14.87
CA THR A 323 9.64 11.04 -13.40
C THR A 323 10.54 10.02 -12.71
N LEU A 324 10.67 8.80 -13.24
CA LEU A 324 11.61 7.80 -12.71
C LEU A 324 13.05 8.33 -12.78
N ASP A 325 13.46 8.94 -13.90
CA ASP A 325 14.81 9.46 -14.06
C ASP A 325 15.09 10.65 -13.12
N ALA A 326 14.08 11.48 -12.86
CA ALA A 326 14.17 12.55 -11.86
C ALA A 326 14.32 11.97 -10.44
N LEU A 327 13.56 10.92 -10.10
CA LEU A 327 13.67 10.25 -8.80
C LEU A 327 15.05 9.59 -8.62
N ARG A 328 15.59 8.94 -9.66
CA ARG A 328 16.94 8.38 -9.64
C ARG A 328 17.98 9.46 -9.29
N ARG A 329 17.95 10.61 -9.98
CA ARG A 329 18.87 11.71 -9.69
C ARG A 329 18.70 12.31 -8.30
N ALA A 330 17.47 12.48 -7.86
CA ALA A 330 17.16 13.08 -6.55
C ALA A 330 17.54 12.16 -5.37
N THR A 331 17.74 10.88 -5.60
CA THR A 331 18.05 9.90 -4.55
C THR A 331 19.54 9.53 -4.48
N GLN A 332 20.39 10.05 -5.37
CA GLN A 332 21.85 9.83 -5.34
C GLN A 332 22.58 10.67 -4.28
#